data_6bf13ac2a2925c1d1741f9a7d0e76793
#
_entry.id   6bf13ac2a2925c1d1741f9a7d0e76793
#
_cell.length_a   1.000
_cell.length_b   1.000
_cell.length_c   1.000
_cell.angle_alpha   90.00
_cell.angle_beta   90.00
_cell.angle_gamma   90.00
#
_symmetry.space_group_name_H-M   'P 1'
#
loop_
_entity.id
_entity.type
_entity.pdbx_description
1 polymer ?
#
loop_
_entity_poly.entity_id
_entity_poly.type
_entity_poly.pdbx_seq_one_letter_code
_entity_poly.pdbx_strand_id
1 'polypeptide(L)'
;MLQFCVSQQPNKTPFTFHSTGIRVYSLEEALYHVYHYWRESADDLLSKEMIGWASDLGLSLAASKMEAIAAEAPLTQRILAFLQLTDYFTKAELERLQHKLEVWERRCEWEKLKERADMFVERGDPFKALPLYKRALQLEENTALLNNIAVAYMQLSLAKKATGYLSRACAVSPGNINLTLHYTEAAILSRQFDTAAEALKTAEALATGIADIPFLHGLMAYKQENYHQALEYYKAAAKLAPGLPFYVYKIADTYKKMGQYRQSLLALEEINDKNETYYMKEAEIHAAAGDVPASLRCMRTATARWGASSAMLWVKLSEYYRHDYDWRRAEKAIAHALTLAPNNDKVRLENARIKKGLGRTREYQAALGEMLRSFKGRYRTDG
;
A
#
# COMPACT_ATOMS: atom_id res chain seq x y z
N MET A 1 -4.45 19.47 -2.43
CA MET A 1 -4.14 19.45 -3.87
C MET A 1 -3.76 20.86 -4.27
N LEU A 2 -2.47 21.14 -4.47
CA LEU A 2 -2.03 22.42 -4.97
C LEU A 2 -2.39 22.47 -6.46
N GLN A 3 -3.36 23.29 -6.83
CA GLN A 3 -3.62 23.64 -8.22
C GLN A 3 -2.52 24.62 -8.65
N PHE A 4 -1.54 24.13 -9.39
CA PHE A 4 -0.64 25.03 -10.08
C PHE A 4 -1.40 25.68 -11.24
N CYS A 5 -1.50 27.02 -11.24
CA CYS A 5 -2.02 27.77 -12.38
C CYS A 5 -1.04 27.62 -13.53
N VAL A 6 -1.32 26.75 -14.45
CA VAL A 6 -0.55 26.57 -15.67
C VAL A 6 -1.01 27.62 -16.68
N SER A 7 -0.08 28.31 -17.29
CA SER A 7 -0.34 29.38 -18.30
C SER A 7 -0.95 28.86 -19.61
N GLN A 8 -1.10 27.55 -19.77
CA GLN A 8 -1.68 26.90 -20.94
C GLN A 8 -2.89 26.04 -20.57
N GLN A 9 -3.88 25.96 -21.46
CA GLN A 9 -5.03 25.08 -21.24
C GLN A 9 -4.56 23.63 -21.12
N PRO A 10 -5.00 22.89 -20.07
CA PRO A 10 -4.59 21.51 -19.90
C PRO A 10 -5.05 20.67 -21.09
N ASN A 11 -4.16 19.87 -21.63
CA ASN A 11 -4.51 18.93 -22.69
C ASN A 11 -5.59 17.96 -22.19
N LYS A 12 -6.51 17.57 -23.06
CA LYS A 12 -7.53 16.57 -22.75
C LYS A 12 -6.95 15.18 -22.53
N THR A 13 -5.75 14.91 -23.04
CA THR A 13 -5.07 13.61 -22.93
C THR A 13 -3.87 13.71 -22.01
N PRO A 14 -3.96 13.23 -20.74
CA PRO A 14 -2.84 13.28 -19.82
C PRO A 14 -1.79 12.23 -20.16
N PHE A 15 -0.52 12.52 -19.86
CA PHE A 15 0.50 11.49 -19.69
C PHE A 15 0.33 10.85 -18.31
N THR A 16 0.49 9.53 -18.23
CA THR A 16 0.38 8.80 -16.97
C THR A 16 1.71 8.13 -16.65
N PHE A 17 2.34 8.53 -15.56
CA PHE A 17 3.51 7.82 -15.05
C PHE A 17 3.09 6.44 -14.55
N HIS A 18 3.56 5.37 -15.21
CA HIS A 18 3.13 3.98 -14.94
C HIS A 18 3.46 3.52 -13.52
N SER A 19 4.61 3.95 -13.02
CA SER A 19 5.07 3.56 -11.68
C SER A 19 4.24 4.18 -10.55
N THR A 20 3.86 5.46 -10.68
CA THR A 20 3.10 6.18 -9.66
C THR A 20 1.60 6.20 -9.92
N GLY A 21 1.18 5.97 -11.16
CA GLY A 21 -0.21 6.14 -11.60
C GLY A 21 -0.67 7.60 -11.66
N ILE A 22 0.23 8.56 -11.47
CA ILE A 22 -0.07 10.00 -11.49
C ILE A 22 -0.24 10.45 -12.93
N ARG A 23 -1.32 11.20 -13.17
CA ARG A 23 -1.63 11.83 -14.45
C ARG A 23 -1.17 13.27 -14.44
N VAL A 24 -0.45 13.66 -15.48
CA VAL A 24 0.04 15.03 -15.70
C VAL A 24 -0.54 15.57 -17.00
N TYR A 25 -0.92 16.83 -16.99
CA TYR A 25 -1.62 17.48 -18.09
C TYR A 25 -0.77 18.58 -18.74
N SER A 26 0.37 18.91 -18.15
CA SER A 26 1.32 19.90 -18.66
C SER A 26 2.76 19.46 -18.44
N LEU A 27 3.68 20.10 -19.16
CA LEU A 27 5.12 19.84 -19.02
C LEU A 27 5.60 20.18 -17.60
N GLU A 28 5.11 21.27 -17.03
CA GLU A 28 5.48 21.71 -15.69
C GLU A 28 5.06 20.69 -14.61
N GLU A 29 3.86 20.09 -14.76
CA GLU A 29 3.43 18.99 -13.88
C GLU A 29 4.34 17.76 -14.04
N ALA A 30 4.77 17.45 -15.27
CA ALA A 30 5.70 16.35 -15.52
C ALA A 30 7.09 16.63 -14.91
N LEU A 31 7.60 17.85 -15.06
CA LEU A 31 8.85 18.29 -14.45
C LEU A 31 8.78 18.21 -12.92
N TYR A 32 7.69 18.73 -12.32
CA TYR A 32 7.45 18.65 -10.88
C TYR A 32 7.42 17.19 -10.40
N HIS A 33 6.72 16.34 -11.13
CA HIS A 33 6.64 14.91 -10.81
C HIS A 33 8.02 14.24 -10.86
N VAL A 34 8.79 14.46 -11.91
CA VAL A 34 10.15 13.89 -12.05
C VAL A 34 11.07 14.42 -10.97
N TYR A 35 11.02 15.69 -10.61
CA TYR A 35 11.85 16.25 -9.55
C TYR A 35 11.61 15.58 -8.18
N HIS A 36 10.34 15.33 -7.83
CA HIS A 36 9.97 14.75 -6.54
C HIS A 36 10.01 13.21 -6.51
N TYR A 37 9.78 12.58 -7.67
CA TYR A 37 9.61 11.12 -7.81
C TYR A 37 10.54 10.56 -8.90
N TRP A 38 11.76 11.05 -8.97
CA TRP A 38 12.71 10.70 -10.03
C TRP A 38 13.04 9.20 -10.10
N ARG A 39 13.07 8.49 -8.94
CA ARG A 39 13.35 7.06 -8.89
C ARG A 39 12.27 6.24 -9.59
N GLU A 40 11.02 6.62 -9.35
CA GLU A 40 9.85 5.99 -9.93
C GLU A 40 9.63 6.40 -11.38
N SER A 41 10.05 7.61 -11.72
CA SER A 41 9.92 8.14 -13.08
C SER A 41 10.96 7.58 -14.05
N ALA A 42 11.98 6.89 -13.54
CA ALA A 42 13.13 6.43 -14.32
C ALA A 42 12.76 5.60 -15.56
N ASP A 43 11.73 4.75 -15.45
CA ASP A 43 11.30 3.87 -16.52
C ASP A 43 10.42 4.58 -17.57
N ASP A 44 9.70 5.63 -17.15
CA ASP A 44 8.82 6.43 -18.02
C ASP A 44 9.56 7.64 -18.64
N LEU A 45 10.68 8.03 -18.03
CA LEU A 45 11.43 9.22 -18.41
C LEU A 45 11.99 9.10 -19.84
N LEU A 46 11.65 10.06 -20.70
CA LEU A 46 12.06 10.12 -22.10
C LEU A 46 11.59 8.90 -22.92
N SER A 47 10.52 8.23 -22.48
CA SER A 47 9.87 7.19 -23.28
C SER A 47 9.27 7.77 -24.55
N LYS A 48 9.10 6.94 -25.57
CA LYS A 48 8.43 7.37 -26.82
C LYS A 48 7.05 7.94 -26.57
N GLU A 49 6.33 7.40 -25.55
CA GLU A 49 5.01 7.87 -25.15
C GLU A 49 5.08 9.27 -24.53
N MET A 50 6.08 9.54 -23.68
CA MET A 50 6.27 10.87 -23.08
C MET A 50 6.66 11.91 -24.14
N ILE A 51 7.55 11.56 -25.06
CA ILE A 51 7.98 12.44 -26.14
C ILE A 51 6.82 12.74 -27.08
N GLY A 52 6.05 11.71 -27.49
CA GLY A 52 4.85 11.88 -28.30
C GLY A 52 3.80 12.76 -27.63
N TRP A 53 3.55 12.54 -26.34
CA TRP A 53 2.65 13.37 -25.53
C TRP A 53 3.10 14.85 -25.49
N ALA A 54 4.40 15.12 -25.32
CA ALA A 54 4.93 16.51 -25.36
C ALA A 54 4.73 17.14 -26.74
N SER A 55 4.87 16.38 -27.82
CA SER A 55 4.57 16.83 -29.18
C SER A 55 3.08 17.14 -29.35
N ASP A 56 2.19 16.30 -28.83
CA ASP A 56 0.72 16.50 -28.88
C ASP A 56 0.28 17.73 -28.07
N LEU A 57 1.06 18.13 -27.06
CA LEU A 57 0.89 19.39 -26.35
C LEU A 57 1.24 20.62 -27.20
N GLY A 58 1.78 20.44 -28.40
CA GLY A 58 2.30 21.51 -29.23
C GLY A 58 3.71 21.99 -28.82
N LEU A 59 4.38 21.27 -27.93
CA LEU A 59 5.71 21.61 -27.43
C LEU A 59 6.81 20.93 -28.27
N SER A 60 6.80 21.14 -29.59
CA SER A 60 7.71 20.50 -30.54
C SER A 60 9.19 20.71 -30.21
N LEU A 61 9.56 21.93 -29.72
CA LEU A 61 10.93 22.20 -29.31
C LEU A 61 11.35 21.39 -28.07
N ALA A 62 10.45 21.21 -27.09
CA ALA A 62 10.72 20.38 -25.91
C ALA A 62 10.81 18.91 -26.29
N ALA A 63 9.92 18.43 -27.14
CA ALA A 63 9.94 17.06 -27.66
C ALA A 63 11.27 16.76 -28.41
N SER A 64 11.71 17.67 -29.28
CA SER A 64 12.98 17.53 -29.99
C SER A 64 14.19 17.55 -29.04
N LYS A 65 14.16 18.37 -27.99
CA LYS A 65 15.20 18.37 -26.96
C LYS A 65 15.19 17.05 -26.16
N MET A 66 14.00 16.48 -25.85
CA MET A 66 13.88 15.18 -25.19
C MET A 66 14.47 14.05 -26.04
N GLU A 67 14.22 14.06 -27.36
CA GLU A 67 14.79 13.09 -28.30
C GLU A 67 16.32 13.19 -28.38
N ALA A 68 16.87 14.41 -28.25
CA ALA A 68 18.32 14.64 -28.29
C ALA A 68 19.05 14.17 -27.01
N ILE A 69 18.33 13.90 -25.92
CA ILE A 69 18.92 13.36 -24.70
C ILE A 69 19.28 11.90 -24.94
N ALA A 70 20.58 11.56 -24.90
CA ALA A 70 21.04 10.23 -25.16
C ALA A 70 20.38 9.19 -24.22
N ALA A 71 19.71 8.19 -24.77
CA ALA A 71 19.06 7.13 -23.99
C ALA A 71 20.04 6.33 -23.13
N GLU A 72 21.30 6.23 -23.57
CA GLU A 72 22.40 5.54 -22.89
C GLU A 72 23.08 6.38 -21.81
N ALA A 73 22.75 7.67 -21.70
CA ALA A 73 23.31 8.51 -20.66
C ALA A 73 22.92 8.04 -19.26
N PRO A 74 23.80 8.24 -18.25
CA PRO A 74 23.46 7.95 -16.85
C PRO A 74 22.13 8.61 -16.45
N LEU A 75 21.36 7.93 -15.58
CA LEU A 75 20.04 8.41 -15.17
C LEU A 75 20.08 9.83 -14.60
N THR A 76 21.14 10.17 -13.84
CA THR A 76 21.37 11.51 -13.34
C THR A 76 21.38 12.55 -14.45
N GLN A 77 22.14 12.31 -15.52
CA GLN A 77 22.23 13.22 -16.65
C GLN A 77 20.89 13.37 -17.38
N ARG A 78 20.18 12.26 -17.58
CA ARG A 78 18.86 12.23 -18.21
C ARG A 78 17.83 13.03 -17.40
N ILE A 79 17.81 12.84 -16.08
CA ILE A 79 16.90 13.57 -15.18
C ILE A 79 17.21 15.06 -15.21
N LEU A 80 18.47 15.46 -15.03
CA LEU A 80 18.86 16.87 -15.02
C LEU A 80 18.57 17.53 -16.35
N ALA A 81 18.91 16.89 -17.49
CA ALA A 81 18.62 17.41 -18.82
C ALA A 81 17.11 17.58 -19.06
N PHE A 82 16.28 16.63 -18.59
CA PHE A 82 14.82 16.76 -18.65
C PHE A 82 14.31 17.94 -17.82
N LEU A 83 14.80 18.10 -16.58
CA LEU A 83 14.39 19.20 -15.70
C LEU A 83 14.86 20.59 -16.18
N GLN A 84 15.88 20.62 -17.02
CA GLN A 84 16.41 21.84 -17.66
C GLN A 84 15.74 22.19 -19.01
N LEU A 85 14.70 21.45 -19.42
CA LEU A 85 13.93 21.78 -20.64
C LEU A 85 13.28 23.16 -20.56
N THR A 86 13.00 23.62 -19.35
CA THR A 86 12.42 24.93 -19.04
C THR A 86 13.13 25.55 -17.83
N ASP A 87 12.90 26.82 -17.58
CA ASP A 87 13.42 27.53 -16.39
C ASP A 87 12.49 27.37 -15.17
N TYR A 88 11.81 26.21 -15.05
CA TYR A 88 10.85 25.94 -13.97
C TYR A 88 11.52 25.82 -12.59
N PHE A 89 12.70 25.21 -12.53
CA PHE A 89 13.48 25.03 -11.31
C PHE A 89 14.64 26.02 -11.25
N THR A 90 14.92 26.50 -10.04
CA THR A 90 16.11 27.32 -9.77
C THR A 90 17.39 26.48 -9.84
N LYS A 91 18.50 27.12 -10.12
CA LYS A 91 19.83 26.49 -10.13
C LYS A 91 20.12 25.77 -8.80
N ALA A 92 19.78 26.39 -7.66
CA ALA A 92 19.98 25.81 -6.34
C ALA A 92 19.12 24.54 -6.06
N GLU A 93 17.94 24.44 -6.66
CA GLU A 93 17.11 23.23 -6.55
C GLU A 93 17.71 22.09 -7.38
N LEU A 94 18.17 22.39 -8.59
CA LEU A 94 18.80 21.39 -9.45
C LEU A 94 20.14 20.91 -8.86
N GLU A 95 20.95 21.77 -8.28
CA GLU A 95 22.20 21.39 -7.59
C GLU A 95 21.94 20.47 -6.40
N ARG A 96 20.89 20.75 -5.61
CA ARG A 96 20.46 19.87 -4.50
C ARG A 96 20.02 18.49 -4.98
N LEU A 97 19.28 18.45 -6.08
CA LEU A 97 18.85 17.18 -6.68
C LEU A 97 20.05 16.42 -7.27
N GLN A 98 20.93 17.12 -7.98
CA GLN A 98 22.15 16.54 -8.57
C GLN A 98 22.97 15.81 -7.51
N HIS A 99 23.21 16.43 -6.36
CA HIS A 99 23.96 15.79 -5.27
C HIS A 99 23.28 14.48 -4.81
N LYS A 100 21.95 14.47 -4.66
CA LYS A 100 21.20 13.24 -4.29
C LYS A 100 21.32 12.16 -5.37
N LEU A 101 21.27 12.52 -6.63
CA LEU A 101 21.40 11.61 -7.76
C LEU A 101 22.83 11.02 -7.84
N GLU A 102 23.86 11.83 -7.64
CA GLU A 102 25.24 11.37 -7.62
C GLU A 102 25.51 10.38 -6.47
N VAL A 103 24.97 10.66 -5.28
CA VAL A 103 25.05 9.73 -4.16
C VAL A 103 24.36 8.40 -4.49
N TRP A 104 23.21 8.46 -5.15
CA TRP A 104 22.47 7.27 -5.56
C TRP A 104 23.18 6.48 -6.67
N GLU A 105 23.79 7.15 -7.63
CA GLU A 105 24.54 6.47 -8.72
C GLU A 105 25.75 5.69 -8.22
N ARG A 106 26.38 6.12 -7.13
CA ARG A 106 27.53 5.43 -6.50
C ARG A 106 27.11 4.12 -5.79
N ARG A 107 25.83 3.91 -5.56
CA ARG A 107 25.34 2.68 -4.91
C ARG A 107 25.46 1.49 -5.85
N CYS A 108 25.60 0.29 -5.25
CA CYS A 108 25.55 -0.95 -6.00
C CYS A 108 24.18 -1.14 -6.68
N GLU A 109 24.14 -1.88 -7.76
CA GLU A 109 22.90 -2.08 -8.53
C GLU A 109 21.80 -2.74 -7.69
N TRP A 110 22.16 -3.70 -6.85
CA TRP A 110 21.18 -4.34 -5.98
C TRP A 110 20.57 -3.38 -4.93
N GLU A 111 21.36 -2.40 -4.43
CA GLU A 111 20.86 -1.38 -3.51
C GLU A 111 19.86 -0.44 -4.20
N LYS A 112 20.15 -0.04 -5.43
CA LYS A 112 19.25 0.77 -6.26
C LYS A 112 17.93 0.07 -6.51
N LEU A 113 17.98 -1.21 -6.87
CA LEU A 113 16.80 -2.03 -7.08
C LEU A 113 15.99 -2.22 -5.80
N LYS A 114 16.69 -2.46 -4.66
CA LYS A 114 16.06 -2.56 -3.34
C LYS A 114 15.32 -1.28 -2.96
N GLU A 115 15.97 -0.12 -3.08
CA GLU A 115 15.39 1.17 -2.73
C GLU A 115 14.14 1.48 -3.57
N ARG A 116 14.19 1.21 -4.87
CA ARG A 116 13.01 1.32 -5.76
C ARG A 116 11.88 0.37 -5.34
N ALA A 117 12.22 -0.84 -4.95
CA ALA A 117 11.23 -1.81 -4.47
C ALA A 117 10.61 -1.38 -3.13
N ASP A 118 11.43 -0.88 -2.18
CA ASP A 118 10.98 -0.36 -0.88
C ASP A 118 9.89 0.72 -1.08
N MET A 119 10.11 1.64 -2.01
CA MET A 119 9.14 2.71 -2.33
C MET A 119 7.81 2.17 -2.83
N PHE A 120 7.80 1.10 -3.64
CA PHE A 120 6.55 0.46 -4.06
C PHE A 120 5.82 -0.20 -2.88
N VAL A 121 6.56 -0.82 -1.96
CA VAL A 121 5.98 -1.41 -0.74
C VAL A 121 5.35 -0.33 0.14
N GLU A 122 6.04 0.80 0.36
CA GLU A 122 5.54 1.94 1.13
C GLU A 122 4.25 2.53 0.53
N ARG A 123 4.11 2.49 -0.79
CA ARG A 123 2.89 2.92 -1.49
C ARG A 123 1.79 1.85 -1.52
N GLY A 124 2.04 0.68 -0.93
CA GLY A 124 1.08 -0.42 -0.92
C GLY A 124 0.96 -1.17 -2.25
N ASP A 125 2.00 -1.11 -3.11
CA ASP A 125 2.08 -1.86 -4.37
C ASP A 125 3.21 -2.92 -4.33
N PRO A 126 3.08 -3.97 -3.50
CA PRO A 126 4.08 -5.02 -3.40
C PRO A 126 4.24 -5.83 -4.69
N PHE A 127 3.27 -5.80 -5.61
CA PHE A 127 3.40 -6.47 -6.91
C PHE A 127 4.52 -5.88 -7.75
N LYS A 128 4.65 -4.56 -7.80
CA LYS A 128 5.74 -3.89 -8.52
C LYS A 128 7.06 -4.01 -7.79
N ALA A 129 7.05 -4.15 -6.47
CA ALA A 129 8.26 -4.33 -5.67
C ALA A 129 8.93 -5.69 -5.88
N LEU A 130 8.14 -6.76 -5.96
CA LEU A 130 8.66 -8.14 -6.00
C LEU A 130 9.64 -8.43 -7.14
N PRO A 131 9.41 -8.05 -8.42
CA PRO A 131 10.38 -8.24 -9.49
C PRO A 131 11.72 -7.55 -9.21
N LEU A 132 11.68 -6.33 -8.69
CA LEU A 132 12.88 -5.54 -8.36
C LEU A 132 13.67 -6.20 -7.21
N TYR A 133 13.01 -6.60 -6.13
CA TYR A 133 13.67 -7.34 -5.05
C TYR A 133 14.28 -8.65 -5.51
N LYS A 134 13.58 -9.42 -6.35
CA LYS A 134 14.11 -10.68 -6.88
C LYS A 134 15.34 -10.46 -7.75
N ARG A 135 15.32 -9.41 -8.58
CA ARG A 135 16.48 -9.05 -9.39
C ARG A 135 17.64 -8.59 -8.49
N ALA A 136 17.37 -7.81 -7.45
CA ALA A 136 18.38 -7.43 -6.46
C ALA A 136 18.98 -8.67 -5.76
N LEU A 137 18.13 -9.65 -5.38
CA LEU A 137 18.55 -10.89 -4.74
C LEU A 137 19.42 -11.78 -5.65
N GLN A 138 19.25 -11.70 -6.99
CA GLN A 138 20.11 -12.40 -7.93
C GLN A 138 21.53 -11.78 -8.01
N LEU A 139 21.64 -10.47 -7.72
CA LEU A 139 22.92 -9.76 -7.72
C LEU A 139 23.64 -9.92 -6.38
N GLU A 140 22.92 -9.88 -5.29
CA GLU A 140 23.46 -9.98 -3.92
C GLU A 140 22.43 -10.66 -3.01
N GLU A 141 22.79 -11.80 -2.45
CA GLU A 141 21.94 -12.48 -1.47
C GLU A 141 22.26 -12.00 -0.06
N ASN A 142 21.30 -11.30 0.54
CA ASN A 142 21.39 -10.85 1.93
C ASN A 142 20.06 -10.96 2.67
N THR A 143 20.14 -10.97 4.00
CA THR A 143 18.97 -11.16 4.87
C THR A 143 17.93 -10.06 4.73
N ALA A 144 18.33 -8.82 4.44
CA ALA A 144 17.41 -7.71 4.28
C ALA A 144 16.53 -7.88 3.04
N LEU A 145 17.11 -8.31 1.90
CA LEU A 145 16.34 -8.60 0.68
C LEU A 145 15.38 -9.77 0.88
N LEU A 146 15.85 -10.86 1.51
CA LEU A 146 15.01 -12.03 1.81
C LEU A 146 13.82 -11.63 2.70
N ASN A 147 14.05 -10.82 3.73
CA ASN A 147 13.00 -10.30 4.61
C ASN A 147 12.01 -9.40 3.85
N ASN A 148 12.50 -8.46 3.04
CA ASN A 148 11.64 -7.52 2.33
C ASN A 148 10.76 -8.23 1.29
N ILE A 149 11.30 -9.25 0.59
CA ILE A 149 10.52 -10.12 -0.30
C ILE A 149 9.40 -10.83 0.50
N ALA A 150 9.73 -11.34 1.67
CA ALA A 150 8.76 -12.04 2.50
C ALA A 150 7.65 -11.09 2.99
N VAL A 151 8.01 -9.88 3.45
CA VAL A 151 7.03 -8.85 3.85
C VAL A 151 6.13 -8.49 2.68
N ALA A 152 6.68 -8.32 1.47
CA ALA A 152 5.88 -8.06 0.27
C ALA A 152 4.91 -9.23 -0.03
N TYR A 153 5.35 -10.48 0.12
CA TYR A 153 4.44 -11.63 -0.01
C TYR A 153 3.38 -11.70 1.09
N MET A 154 3.70 -11.31 2.33
CA MET A 154 2.72 -11.25 3.42
C MET A 154 1.65 -10.18 3.16
N GLN A 155 2.02 -9.01 2.63
CA GLN A 155 1.07 -7.98 2.21
C GLN A 155 0.12 -8.48 1.11
N LEU A 156 0.59 -9.37 0.25
CA LEU A 156 -0.23 -10.04 -0.78
C LEU A 156 -1.03 -11.24 -0.25
N SER A 157 -0.99 -11.49 1.06
CA SER A 157 -1.61 -12.68 1.69
C SER A 157 -1.06 -14.02 1.18
N LEU A 158 0.16 -14.02 0.66
CA LEU A 158 0.87 -15.20 0.15
C LEU A 158 1.87 -15.73 1.19
N ALA A 159 1.41 -15.92 2.43
CA ALA A 159 2.22 -16.28 3.59
C ALA A 159 3.10 -17.53 3.36
N LYS A 160 2.60 -18.54 2.62
CA LYS A 160 3.38 -19.74 2.29
C LYS A 160 4.63 -19.43 1.46
N LYS A 161 4.59 -18.41 0.58
CA LYS A 161 5.80 -17.96 -0.15
C LYS A 161 6.74 -17.21 0.77
N ALA A 162 6.20 -16.40 1.68
CA ALA A 162 6.98 -15.66 2.66
C ALA A 162 7.78 -16.59 3.58
N THR A 163 7.21 -17.72 4.05
CA THR A 163 7.92 -18.67 4.91
C THR A 163 9.20 -19.21 4.25
N GLY A 164 9.19 -19.47 2.94
CA GLY A 164 10.38 -19.96 2.23
C GLY A 164 11.54 -18.96 2.23
N TYR A 165 11.24 -17.67 2.04
CA TYR A 165 12.26 -16.61 2.08
C TYR A 165 12.76 -16.35 3.51
N LEU A 166 11.85 -16.34 4.49
CA LEU A 166 12.22 -16.12 5.89
C LEU A 166 12.99 -17.29 6.49
N SER A 167 12.69 -18.53 6.11
CA SER A 167 13.50 -19.70 6.49
C SER A 167 14.94 -19.54 6.02
N ARG A 168 15.17 -19.09 4.76
CA ARG A 168 16.52 -18.80 4.26
C ARG A 168 17.17 -17.66 5.04
N ALA A 169 16.42 -16.57 5.32
CA ALA A 169 16.94 -15.45 6.08
C ALA A 169 17.37 -15.85 7.50
N CYS A 170 16.58 -16.68 8.19
CA CYS A 170 16.91 -17.21 9.51
C CYS A 170 18.13 -18.17 9.46
N ALA A 171 18.30 -18.93 8.39
CA ALA A 171 19.46 -19.80 8.21
C ALA A 171 20.76 -18.98 8.05
N VAL A 172 20.72 -17.83 7.38
CA VAL A 172 21.87 -16.91 7.23
C VAL A 172 22.15 -16.13 8.53
N SER A 173 21.12 -15.79 9.30
CA SER A 173 21.23 -14.99 10.52
C SER A 173 20.37 -15.59 11.65
N PRO A 174 20.77 -16.73 12.23
CA PRO A 174 19.93 -17.48 13.18
C PRO A 174 19.68 -16.76 14.53
N GLY A 175 20.51 -15.79 14.90
CA GLY A 175 20.32 -14.98 16.12
C GLY A 175 19.47 -13.73 15.93
N ASN A 176 18.93 -13.48 14.75
CA ASN A 176 18.16 -12.27 14.49
C ASN A 176 16.69 -12.46 14.90
N ILE A 177 16.33 -11.87 16.05
CA ILE A 177 14.99 -11.97 16.61
C ILE A 177 13.91 -11.46 15.65
N ASN A 178 14.13 -10.37 14.93
CA ASN A 178 13.14 -9.81 14.02
C ASN A 178 12.82 -10.77 12.86
N LEU A 179 13.83 -11.44 12.30
CA LEU A 179 13.62 -12.46 11.27
C LEU A 179 12.83 -13.65 11.81
N THR A 180 13.16 -14.09 13.04
CA THR A 180 12.45 -15.19 13.71
C THR A 180 10.99 -14.84 13.97
N LEU A 181 10.68 -13.61 14.41
CA LEU A 181 9.31 -13.14 14.61
C LEU A 181 8.53 -13.07 13.28
N HIS A 182 9.11 -12.52 12.22
CA HIS A 182 8.48 -12.49 10.90
C HIS A 182 8.26 -13.92 10.34
N TYR A 183 9.23 -14.82 10.53
CA TYR A 183 9.09 -16.21 10.12
C TYR A 183 7.96 -16.91 10.85
N THR A 184 7.88 -16.70 12.17
CA THR A 184 6.80 -17.22 13.00
C THR A 184 5.43 -16.70 12.52
N GLU A 185 5.31 -15.39 12.28
CA GLU A 185 4.07 -14.80 11.78
C GLU A 185 3.65 -15.40 10.43
N ALA A 186 4.59 -15.51 9.49
CA ALA A 186 4.33 -16.11 8.18
C ALA A 186 3.92 -17.58 8.30
N ALA A 187 4.54 -18.36 9.20
CA ALA A 187 4.19 -19.75 9.48
C ALA A 187 2.76 -19.86 10.05
N ILE A 188 2.39 -19.01 11.02
CA ILE A 188 1.03 -18.95 11.58
C ILE A 188 0.01 -18.60 10.48
N LEU A 189 0.28 -17.57 9.67
CA LEU A 189 -0.63 -17.13 8.61
C LEU A 189 -0.80 -18.18 7.50
N SER A 190 0.23 -19.01 7.27
CA SER A 190 0.17 -20.16 6.35
C SER A 190 -0.35 -21.44 6.97
N ARG A 191 -0.77 -21.39 8.26
CA ARG A 191 -1.28 -22.54 9.06
C ARG A 191 -0.24 -23.66 9.29
N GLN A 192 1.04 -23.34 9.25
CA GLN A 192 2.13 -24.26 9.59
C GLN A 192 2.41 -24.16 11.10
N PHE A 193 1.48 -24.67 11.92
CA PHE A 193 1.49 -24.44 13.37
C PHE A 193 2.66 -25.11 14.09
N ASP A 194 3.10 -26.28 13.64
CA ASP A 194 4.25 -26.96 14.23
C ASP A 194 5.54 -26.13 14.00
N THR A 195 5.74 -25.68 12.77
CA THR A 195 6.87 -24.77 12.42
C THR A 195 6.81 -23.46 13.19
N ALA A 196 5.60 -22.90 13.36
CA ALA A 196 5.40 -21.68 14.14
C ALA A 196 5.73 -21.90 15.63
N ALA A 197 5.37 -23.04 16.21
CA ALA A 197 5.66 -23.37 17.60
C ALA A 197 7.18 -23.53 17.86
N GLU A 198 7.90 -24.16 16.93
CA GLU A 198 9.37 -24.27 17.00
C GLU A 198 10.04 -22.90 16.88
N ALA A 199 9.59 -22.07 15.94
CA ALA A 199 10.11 -20.71 15.76
C ALA A 199 9.80 -19.81 16.97
N LEU A 200 8.63 -19.97 17.63
CA LEU A 200 8.30 -19.29 18.88
C LEU A 200 9.24 -19.67 20.03
N LYS A 201 9.54 -20.95 20.21
CA LYS A 201 10.53 -21.39 21.20
C LYS A 201 11.90 -20.76 20.94
N THR A 202 12.30 -20.66 19.68
CA THR A 202 13.53 -19.97 19.30
C THR A 202 13.47 -18.48 19.63
N ALA A 203 12.36 -17.81 19.37
CA ALA A 203 12.17 -16.40 19.70
C ALA A 203 12.23 -16.15 21.22
N GLU A 204 11.60 -17.02 22.02
CA GLU A 204 11.63 -16.98 23.50
C GLU A 204 13.03 -17.16 24.06
N ALA A 205 13.85 -18.01 23.42
CA ALA A 205 15.25 -18.22 23.81
C ALA A 205 16.15 -17.02 23.44
N LEU A 206 15.83 -16.30 22.34
CA LEU A 206 16.60 -15.15 21.88
C LEU A 206 16.31 -13.87 22.67
N ALA A 207 15.07 -13.70 23.12
CA ALA A 207 14.68 -12.48 23.82
C ALA A 207 13.49 -12.70 24.77
N THR A 208 13.49 -11.95 25.85
CA THR A 208 12.40 -11.92 26.86
C THR A 208 11.79 -10.53 26.95
N GLY A 209 10.52 -10.45 27.34
CA GLY A 209 9.83 -9.18 27.57
C GLY A 209 9.41 -8.43 26.31
N ILE A 210 9.49 -9.06 25.13
CA ILE A 210 9.05 -8.48 23.86
C ILE A 210 7.56 -8.81 23.67
N ALA A 211 6.74 -7.79 23.45
CA ALA A 211 5.30 -7.91 23.29
C ALA A 211 4.87 -8.76 22.06
N ASP A 212 5.73 -8.82 21.05
CA ASP A 212 5.46 -9.59 19.82
C ASP A 212 5.42 -11.11 20.08
N ILE A 213 6.14 -11.62 21.09
CA ILE A 213 6.14 -13.05 21.42
C ILE A 213 4.75 -13.48 21.92
N PRO A 214 4.19 -12.92 22.99
CA PRO A 214 2.81 -13.28 23.38
C PRO A 214 1.79 -12.89 22.31
N PHE A 215 2.01 -11.83 21.53
CA PHE A 215 1.15 -11.53 20.40
C PHE A 215 1.09 -12.70 19.39
N LEU A 216 2.23 -13.27 19.02
CA LEU A 216 2.30 -14.38 18.06
C LEU A 216 1.68 -15.67 18.64
N HIS A 217 1.85 -15.95 19.93
CA HIS A 217 1.10 -17.03 20.60
C HIS A 217 -0.41 -16.78 20.50
N GLY A 218 -0.84 -15.55 20.77
CA GLY A 218 -2.25 -15.16 20.62
C GLY A 218 -2.76 -15.30 19.19
N LEU A 219 -1.94 -14.90 18.19
CA LEU A 219 -2.29 -15.04 16.79
C LEU A 219 -2.41 -16.52 16.37
N MET A 220 -1.53 -17.37 16.86
CA MET A 220 -1.57 -18.81 16.63
C MET A 220 -2.84 -19.42 17.22
N ALA A 221 -3.14 -19.14 18.49
CA ALA A 221 -4.36 -19.60 19.16
C ALA A 221 -5.63 -19.08 18.44
N TYR A 222 -5.63 -17.80 18.01
CA TYR A 222 -6.74 -17.23 17.25
C TYR A 222 -6.96 -17.95 15.90
N LYS A 223 -5.89 -18.30 15.18
CA LYS A 223 -5.96 -19.05 13.92
C LYS A 223 -6.39 -20.51 14.11
N GLN A 224 -6.16 -21.06 15.29
CA GLN A 224 -6.66 -22.37 15.74
C GLN A 224 -8.08 -22.30 16.35
N GLU A 225 -8.70 -21.10 16.32
CA GLU A 225 -10.04 -20.82 16.86
C GLU A 225 -10.15 -20.97 18.39
N ASN A 226 -9.01 -21.05 19.09
CA ASN A 226 -8.96 -21.03 20.54
C ASN A 226 -8.96 -19.59 21.06
N TYR A 227 -10.14 -18.94 20.99
CA TYR A 227 -10.28 -17.51 21.27
C TYR A 227 -10.02 -17.13 22.72
N HIS A 228 -10.33 -18.01 23.69
CA HIS A 228 -10.04 -17.75 25.09
C HIS A 228 -8.54 -17.64 25.34
N GLN A 229 -7.77 -18.60 24.83
CA GLN A 229 -6.33 -18.58 24.94
C GLN A 229 -5.71 -17.37 24.17
N ALA A 230 -6.26 -17.07 23.00
CA ALA A 230 -5.83 -15.90 22.23
C ALA A 230 -5.99 -14.59 23.03
N LEU A 231 -7.13 -14.41 23.75
CA LEU A 231 -7.35 -13.24 24.59
C LEU A 231 -6.33 -13.11 25.71
N GLU A 232 -5.98 -14.21 26.40
CA GLU A 232 -4.97 -14.17 27.47
C GLU A 232 -3.61 -13.73 26.93
N TYR A 233 -3.19 -14.25 25.80
CA TYR A 233 -1.93 -13.86 25.16
C TYR A 233 -1.98 -12.42 24.63
N TYR A 234 -3.05 -11.95 24.01
CA TYR A 234 -3.15 -10.58 23.55
C TYR A 234 -3.16 -9.57 24.71
N LYS A 235 -3.81 -9.91 25.84
CA LYS A 235 -3.76 -9.09 27.05
C LYS A 235 -2.33 -9.04 27.63
N ALA A 236 -1.60 -10.17 27.59
CA ALA A 236 -0.20 -10.19 28.01
C ALA A 236 0.66 -9.28 27.09
N ALA A 237 0.47 -9.32 25.78
CA ALA A 237 1.13 -8.43 24.83
C ALA A 237 0.81 -6.95 25.11
N ALA A 238 -0.47 -6.61 25.35
CA ALA A 238 -0.89 -5.25 25.68
C ALA A 238 -0.27 -4.73 26.98
N LYS A 239 -0.05 -5.60 27.99
CA LYS A 239 0.63 -5.24 29.25
C LYS A 239 2.11 -4.94 29.04
N LEU A 240 2.78 -5.65 28.11
CA LEU A 240 4.19 -5.42 27.81
C LEU A 240 4.43 -4.15 26.98
N ALA A 241 3.46 -3.74 26.18
CA ALA A 241 3.53 -2.54 25.38
C ALA A 241 2.28 -1.66 25.59
N PRO A 242 2.14 -1.05 26.78
CA PRO A 242 0.99 -0.19 27.08
C PRO A 242 1.01 1.03 26.17
N GLY A 243 -0.19 1.42 25.70
CA GLY A 243 -0.36 2.57 24.82
C GLY A 243 -0.29 2.24 23.33
N LEU A 244 -0.02 0.99 22.92
CA LEU A 244 -0.15 0.57 21.55
C LEU A 244 -1.56 0.06 21.25
N PRO A 245 -2.42 0.81 20.51
CA PRO A 245 -3.80 0.43 20.22
C PRO A 245 -3.93 -0.89 19.46
N PHE A 246 -2.87 -1.31 18.79
CA PHE A 246 -2.82 -2.52 17.97
C PHE A 246 -3.28 -3.78 18.74
N TYR A 247 -2.77 -3.98 19.96
CA TYR A 247 -3.13 -5.16 20.76
C TYR A 247 -4.56 -5.09 21.26
N VAL A 248 -5.04 -3.89 21.60
CA VAL A 248 -6.43 -3.65 21.99
C VAL A 248 -7.39 -3.97 20.83
N TYR A 249 -7.02 -3.58 19.60
CA TYR A 249 -7.80 -3.98 18.42
C TYR A 249 -7.86 -5.49 18.25
N LYS A 250 -6.79 -6.23 18.55
CA LYS A 250 -6.80 -7.72 18.49
C LYS A 250 -7.69 -8.33 19.57
N ILE A 251 -7.69 -7.76 20.77
CA ILE A 251 -8.58 -8.16 21.86
C ILE A 251 -10.04 -7.93 21.43
N ALA A 252 -10.36 -6.74 20.92
CA ALA A 252 -11.69 -6.40 20.45
C ALA A 252 -12.14 -7.32 19.30
N ASP A 253 -11.28 -7.58 18.30
CA ASP A 253 -11.56 -8.49 17.20
C ASP A 253 -11.83 -9.92 17.69
N THR A 254 -11.14 -10.35 18.75
CA THR A 254 -11.33 -11.69 19.33
C THR A 254 -12.67 -11.78 20.05
N TYR A 255 -13.02 -10.78 20.88
CA TYR A 255 -14.35 -10.71 21.49
C TYR A 255 -15.47 -10.67 20.44
N LYS A 256 -15.28 -9.89 19.34
CA LYS A 256 -16.22 -9.85 18.21
C LYS A 256 -16.42 -11.26 17.60
N LYS A 257 -15.33 -12.03 17.42
CA LYS A 257 -15.39 -13.40 16.90
C LYS A 257 -16.14 -14.37 17.83
N MET A 258 -16.05 -14.14 19.14
CA MET A 258 -16.81 -14.90 20.14
C MET A 258 -18.28 -14.47 20.24
N GLY A 259 -18.73 -13.47 19.46
CA GLY A 259 -20.06 -12.90 19.58
C GLY A 259 -20.27 -12.01 20.82
N GLN A 260 -19.19 -11.72 21.54
CA GLN A 260 -19.20 -10.90 22.77
C GLN A 260 -19.05 -9.41 22.42
N TYR A 261 -20.04 -8.88 21.71
CA TYR A 261 -19.95 -7.51 21.14
C TYR A 261 -19.81 -6.40 22.18
N ARG A 262 -20.46 -6.56 23.35
CA ARG A 262 -20.34 -5.60 24.44
C ARG A 262 -18.91 -5.54 24.97
N GLN A 263 -18.28 -6.67 25.22
CA GLN A 263 -16.88 -6.76 25.68
C GLN A 263 -15.93 -6.21 24.60
N SER A 264 -16.25 -6.44 23.33
CA SER A 264 -15.49 -5.92 22.21
C SER A 264 -15.51 -4.38 22.19
N LEU A 265 -16.65 -3.76 22.40
CA LEU A 265 -16.77 -2.29 22.49
C LEU A 265 -16.06 -1.74 23.72
N LEU A 266 -16.23 -2.37 24.88
CA LEU A 266 -15.54 -1.98 26.13
C LEU A 266 -14.01 -2.03 25.97
N ALA A 267 -13.49 -3.03 25.26
CA ALA A 267 -12.06 -3.09 24.97
C ALA A 267 -11.61 -1.89 24.13
N LEU A 268 -12.38 -1.45 23.13
CA LEU A 268 -12.05 -0.26 22.35
C LEU A 268 -12.03 1.04 23.17
N GLU A 269 -12.86 1.15 24.21
CA GLU A 269 -12.91 2.34 25.08
C GLU A 269 -11.59 2.60 25.81
N GLU A 270 -10.73 1.59 25.96
CA GLU A 270 -9.37 1.75 26.52
C GLU A 270 -8.46 2.59 25.63
N ILE A 271 -8.84 2.82 24.36
CA ILE A 271 -8.05 3.62 23.41
C ILE A 271 -8.37 5.10 23.57
N ASN A 272 -7.38 5.87 24.02
CA ASN A 272 -7.54 7.31 24.24
C ASN A 272 -7.62 8.10 22.93
N ASP A 273 -6.77 7.77 21.94
CA ASP A 273 -6.75 8.43 20.64
C ASP A 273 -7.71 7.74 19.66
N LYS A 274 -8.92 8.30 19.56
CA LYS A 274 -9.98 7.80 18.68
C LYS A 274 -9.76 8.27 17.24
N ASN A 275 -8.83 7.62 16.56
CA ASN A 275 -8.49 7.87 15.17
C ASN A 275 -9.42 7.14 14.17
N GLU A 276 -9.09 7.24 12.87
CA GLU A 276 -9.82 6.58 11.78
C GLU A 276 -10.05 5.09 12.05
N THR A 277 -9.00 4.37 12.46
CA THR A 277 -9.05 2.92 12.72
C THR A 277 -10.00 2.59 13.88
N TYR A 278 -10.03 3.40 14.92
CA TYR A 278 -10.97 3.23 16.03
C TYR A 278 -12.43 3.20 15.54
N TYR A 279 -12.85 4.24 14.80
CA TYR A 279 -14.23 4.31 14.32
C TYR A 279 -14.58 3.23 13.31
N MET A 280 -13.60 2.80 12.50
CA MET A 280 -13.79 1.65 11.60
C MET A 280 -14.03 0.36 12.39
N LYS A 281 -13.25 0.11 13.45
CA LYS A 281 -13.41 -1.07 14.32
C LYS A 281 -14.72 -1.04 15.08
N GLU A 282 -15.08 0.12 15.65
CA GLU A 282 -16.37 0.32 16.32
C GLU A 282 -17.54 0.04 15.38
N ALA A 283 -17.50 0.56 14.16
CA ALA A 283 -18.50 0.28 13.13
C ALA A 283 -18.59 -1.22 12.77
N GLU A 284 -17.44 -1.90 12.65
CA GLU A 284 -17.41 -3.35 12.39
C GLU A 284 -18.06 -4.17 13.51
N ILE A 285 -17.88 -3.77 14.76
CA ILE A 285 -18.48 -4.46 15.91
C ILE A 285 -19.99 -4.24 15.92
N HIS A 286 -20.46 -2.98 15.74
CA HIS A 286 -21.89 -2.68 15.66
C HIS A 286 -22.55 -3.43 14.50
N ALA A 287 -21.92 -3.48 13.33
CA ALA A 287 -22.44 -4.25 12.20
C ALA A 287 -22.52 -5.74 12.50
N ALA A 288 -21.51 -6.32 13.15
CA ALA A 288 -21.52 -7.73 13.56
C ALA A 288 -22.60 -8.02 14.61
N ALA A 289 -22.93 -7.03 15.46
CA ALA A 289 -24.03 -7.09 16.43
C ALA A 289 -25.43 -6.89 15.79
N GLY A 290 -25.50 -6.58 14.48
CA GLY A 290 -26.75 -6.27 13.79
C GLY A 290 -27.24 -4.84 13.97
N ASP A 291 -26.48 -3.96 14.68
CA ASP A 291 -26.81 -2.55 14.86
C ASP A 291 -26.31 -1.71 13.68
N VAL A 292 -27.01 -1.81 12.54
CA VAL A 292 -26.70 -1.06 11.32
C VAL A 292 -26.73 0.46 11.54
N PRO A 293 -27.72 1.03 12.27
CA PRO A 293 -27.74 2.48 12.55
C PRO A 293 -26.48 2.97 13.29
N ALA A 294 -25.98 2.23 14.29
CA ALA A 294 -24.77 2.60 15.02
C ALA A 294 -23.54 2.49 14.12
N SER A 295 -23.41 1.41 13.35
CA SER A 295 -22.27 1.24 12.42
C SER A 295 -22.20 2.39 11.39
N LEU A 296 -23.35 2.81 10.85
CA LEU A 296 -23.42 3.96 9.95
C LEU A 296 -23.07 5.29 10.65
N ARG A 297 -23.47 5.48 11.92
CA ARG A 297 -23.07 6.69 12.69
C ARG A 297 -21.56 6.76 12.84
N CYS A 298 -20.91 5.66 13.25
CA CYS A 298 -19.44 5.58 13.38
C CYS A 298 -18.73 5.91 12.05
N MET A 299 -19.17 5.29 10.97
CA MET A 299 -18.57 5.51 9.64
C MET A 299 -18.79 6.95 9.12
N ARG A 300 -19.95 7.56 9.38
CA ARG A 300 -20.16 8.97 9.02
C ARG A 300 -19.25 9.89 9.83
N THR A 301 -19.06 9.62 11.13
CA THR A 301 -18.12 10.38 11.96
C THR A 301 -16.71 10.27 11.42
N ALA A 302 -16.25 9.07 11.08
CA ALA A 302 -14.95 8.85 10.49
C ALA A 302 -14.79 9.59 9.14
N THR A 303 -15.76 9.47 8.24
CA THR A 303 -15.69 10.15 6.93
C THR A 303 -15.78 11.68 7.06
N ALA A 304 -16.51 12.21 8.02
CA ALA A 304 -16.56 13.66 8.26
C ALA A 304 -15.20 14.22 8.73
N ARG A 305 -14.43 13.45 9.50
CA ARG A 305 -13.14 13.90 10.05
C ARG A 305 -11.96 13.65 9.09
N TRP A 306 -11.92 12.51 8.45
CA TRP A 306 -10.76 12.05 7.65
C TRP A 306 -11.09 11.73 6.20
N GLY A 307 -12.33 11.85 5.78
CA GLY A 307 -12.77 11.49 4.43
C GLY A 307 -12.13 12.33 3.32
N ALA A 308 -11.63 13.53 3.61
CA ALA A 308 -10.94 14.36 2.62
C ALA A 308 -9.64 13.72 2.10
N SER A 309 -8.99 12.86 2.90
CA SER A 309 -7.72 12.20 2.55
C SER A 309 -7.81 10.68 2.43
N SER A 310 -8.92 10.06 2.85
CA SER A 310 -9.07 8.60 2.91
C SER A 310 -10.17 8.08 2.00
N ALA A 311 -9.80 7.62 0.81
CA ALA A 311 -10.73 6.95 -0.09
C ALA A 311 -11.32 5.67 0.54
N MET A 312 -10.56 5.00 1.42
CA MET A 312 -10.99 3.76 2.05
C MET A 312 -12.16 3.94 3.00
N LEU A 313 -12.24 5.08 3.71
CA LEU A 313 -13.41 5.41 4.53
C LEU A 313 -14.69 5.51 3.70
N TRP A 314 -14.61 6.14 2.53
CA TRP A 314 -15.75 6.23 1.63
C TRP A 314 -16.14 4.88 1.04
N VAL A 315 -15.17 4.01 0.75
CA VAL A 315 -15.44 2.62 0.35
C VAL A 315 -16.17 1.89 1.47
N LYS A 316 -15.67 1.97 2.70
CA LYS A 316 -16.32 1.33 3.85
C LYS A 316 -17.73 1.86 4.11
N LEU A 317 -17.91 3.17 4.08
CA LEU A 317 -19.23 3.78 4.22
C LEU A 317 -20.19 3.30 3.12
N SER A 318 -19.71 3.17 1.87
CA SER A 318 -20.52 2.67 0.77
C SER A 318 -20.88 1.19 0.96
N GLU A 319 -19.96 0.36 1.48
CA GLU A 319 -20.22 -1.05 1.84
C GLU A 319 -21.36 -1.14 2.86
N TYR A 320 -21.34 -0.32 3.92
CA TYR A 320 -22.41 -0.30 4.94
C TYR A 320 -23.76 0.14 4.36
N TYR A 321 -23.79 1.21 3.54
CA TYR A 321 -25.02 1.60 2.85
C TYR A 321 -25.54 0.52 1.91
N ARG A 322 -24.65 -0.17 1.19
CA ARG A 322 -25.01 -1.28 0.31
C ARG A 322 -25.60 -2.46 1.09
N HIS A 323 -25.05 -2.80 2.24
CA HIS A 323 -25.59 -3.83 3.13
C HIS A 323 -26.96 -3.46 3.72
N ASP A 324 -27.20 -2.15 3.90
CA ASP A 324 -28.51 -1.60 4.31
C ASP A 324 -29.47 -1.41 3.13
N TYR A 325 -29.10 -1.88 1.93
CA TYR A 325 -29.86 -1.70 0.69
C TYR A 325 -30.09 -0.24 0.28
N ASP A 326 -29.44 0.74 0.88
CA ASP A 326 -29.46 2.15 0.48
C ASP A 326 -28.46 2.42 -0.68
N TRP A 327 -28.85 1.92 -1.84
CA TRP A 327 -28.04 2.01 -3.06
C TRP A 327 -27.71 3.44 -3.47
N ARG A 328 -28.62 4.38 -3.20
CA ARG A 328 -28.42 5.81 -3.56
C ARG A 328 -27.31 6.45 -2.71
N ARG A 329 -27.31 6.20 -1.39
CA ARG A 329 -26.23 6.70 -0.52
C ARG A 329 -24.94 5.95 -0.75
N ALA A 330 -24.99 4.65 -1.03
CA ALA A 330 -23.82 3.87 -1.42
C ALA A 330 -23.16 4.45 -2.68
N GLU A 331 -23.93 4.79 -3.71
CA GLU A 331 -23.44 5.40 -4.95
C GLU A 331 -22.79 6.77 -4.70
N LYS A 332 -23.38 7.62 -3.85
CA LYS A 332 -22.78 8.91 -3.49
C LYS A 332 -21.44 8.73 -2.76
N ALA A 333 -21.38 7.79 -1.81
CA ALA A 333 -20.16 7.52 -1.06
C ALA A 333 -19.04 6.99 -1.97
N ILE A 334 -19.32 6.03 -2.86
CA ILE A 334 -18.30 5.50 -3.76
C ILE A 334 -17.85 6.53 -4.80
N ALA A 335 -18.69 7.47 -5.20
CA ALA A 335 -18.29 8.58 -6.07
C ALA A 335 -17.18 9.43 -5.42
N HIS A 336 -17.28 9.73 -4.12
CA HIS A 336 -16.20 10.40 -3.39
C HIS A 336 -14.91 9.58 -3.34
N ALA A 337 -15.01 8.25 -3.13
CA ALA A 337 -13.83 7.39 -3.18
C ALA A 337 -13.16 7.40 -4.56
N LEU A 338 -13.94 7.42 -5.64
CA LEU A 338 -13.44 7.48 -7.01
C LEU A 338 -12.74 8.80 -7.34
N THR A 339 -13.15 9.93 -6.76
CA THR A 339 -12.44 11.20 -6.95
C THR A 339 -11.07 11.19 -6.27
N LEU A 340 -10.95 10.52 -5.11
CA LEU A 340 -9.71 10.43 -4.34
C LEU A 340 -8.74 9.38 -4.88
N ALA A 341 -9.27 8.23 -5.33
CA ALA A 341 -8.45 7.10 -5.76
C ALA A 341 -9.08 6.36 -6.95
N PRO A 342 -9.12 6.97 -8.15
CA PRO A 342 -9.82 6.42 -9.33
C PRO A 342 -9.23 5.10 -9.82
N ASN A 343 -7.95 4.85 -9.53
CA ASN A 343 -7.23 3.65 -9.97
C ASN A 343 -7.12 2.56 -8.89
N ASN A 344 -7.70 2.77 -7.71
CA ASN A 344 -7.68 1.78 -6.65
C ASN A 344 -8.69 0.65 -6.94
N ASP A 345 -8.20 -0.60 -6.96
CA ASP A 345 -9.00 -1.77 -7.31
C ASP A 345 -10.18 -2.01 -6.34
N LYS A 346 -9.99 -1.72 -5.04
CA LYS A 346 -11.08 -1.87 -4.05
C LYS A 346 -12.19 -0.86 -4.32
N VAL A 347 -11.83 0.38 -4.67
CA VAL A 347 -12.80 1.43 -5.04
C VAL A 347 -13.58 1.02 -6.29
N ARG A 348 -12.86 0.57 -7.33
CA ARG A 348 -13.48 0.11 -8.58
C ARG A 348 -14.38 -1.09 -8.39
N LEU A 349 -13.94 -2.06 -7.57
CA LEU A 349 -14.72 -3.26 -7.27
C LEU A 349 -16.02 -2.91 -6.54
N GLU A 350 -15.96 -2.04 -5.54
CA GLU A 350 -17.16 -1.63 -4.81
C GLU A 350 -18.11 -0.81 -5.70
N ASN A 351 -17.58 0.07 -6.55
CA ASN A 351 -18.39 0.77 -7.56
C ASN A 351 -19.09 -0.22 -8.49
N ALA A 352 -18.40 -1.25 -8.98
CA ALA A 352 -19.02 -2.28 -9.81
C ALA A 352 -20.13 -3.03 -9.06
N ARG A 353 -19.95 -3.38 -7.78
CA ARG A 353 -20.96 -4.02 -6.94
C ARG A 353 -22.21 -3.16 -6.79
N ILE A 354 -22.04 -1.85 -6.60
CA ILE A 354 -23.14 -0.89 -6.48
C ILE A 354 -23.90 -0.79 -7.83
N LYS A 355 -23.19 -0.68 -8.96
CA LYS A 355 -23.79 -0.67 -10.29
C LYS A 355 -24.64 -1.93 -10.55
N LYS A 356 -24.12 -3.09 -10.13
CA LYS A 356 -24.88 -4.36 -10.19
C LYS A 356 -26.15 -4.31 -9.34
N GLY A 357 -26.07 -3.82 -8.11
CA GLY A 357 -27.21 -3.71 -7.19
C GLY A 357 -28.27 -2.73 -7.68
N LEU A 358 -27.88 -1.67 -8.40
CA LEU A 358 -28.77 -0.72 -9.06
C LEU A 358 -29.39 -1.26 -10.37
N GLY A 359 -29.08 -2.48 -10.80
CA GLY A 359 -29.55 -3.07 -12.06
C GLY A 359 -28.91 -2.48 -13.32
N ARG A 360 -27.86 -1.68 -13.19
CA ARG A 360 -27.16 -1.02 -14.33
C ARG A 360 -26.15 -1.97 -14.98
N THR A 361 -26.66 -3.00 -15.64
CA THR A 361 -25.85 -4.11 -16.18
C THR A 361 -24.76 -3.66 -17.15
N ARG A 362 -25.02 -2.68 -18.01
CA ARG A 362 -24.03 -2.14 -18.98
C ARG A 362 -22.87 -1.46 -18.27
N GLU A 363 -23.14 -0.60 -17.28
CA GLU A 363 -22.13 0.10 -16.49
C GLU A 363 -21.32 -0.88 -15.64
N TYR A 364 -21.95 -1.89 -15.06
CA TYR A 364 -21.28 -2.97 -14.35
C TYR A 364 -20.31 -3.74 -15.25
N GLN A 365 -20.74 -4.14 -16.45
CA GLN A 365 -19.88 -4.85 -17.41
C GLN A 365 -18.70 -3.97 -17.88
N ALA A 366 -18.93 -2.67 -18.11
CA ALA A 366 -17.89 -1.72 -18.46
C ALA A 366 -16.84 -1.61 -17.34
N ALA A 367 -17.27 -1.45 -16.07
CA ALA A 367 -16.38 -1.37 -14.91
C ALA A 367 -15.55 -2.65 -14.74
N LEU A 368 -16.14 -3.83 -14.91
CA LEU A 368 -15.38 -5.10 -14.86
C LEU A 368 -14.39 -5.21 -16.03
N GLY A 369 -14.77 -4.79 -17.24
CA GLY A 369 -13.89 -4.78 -18.40
C GLY A 369 -12.67 -3.88 -18.22
N GLU A 370 -12.84 -2.72 -17.60
CA GLU A 370 -11.73 -1.83 -17.22
C GLU A 370 -10.81 -2.45 -16.19
N MET A 371 -11.37 -3.08 -15.16
CA MET A 371 -10.59 -3.80 -14.15
C MET A 371 -9.78 -4.92 -14.78
N LEU A 372 -10.38 -5.75 -15.62
CA LEU A 372 -9.69 -6.85 -16.31
C LEU A 372 -8.56 -6.37 -17.22
N ARG A 373 -8.75 -5.24 -17.92
CA ARG A 373 -7.68 -4.62 -18.72
C ARG A 373 -6.53 -4.14 -17.84
N SER A 374 -6.82 -3.50 -16.71
CA SER A 374 -5.84 -3.07 -15.72
C SER A 374 -5.06 -4.27 -15.15
N PHE A 375 -5.73 -5.38 -14.83
CA PHE A 375 -5.07 -6.61 -14.39
C PHE A 375 -4.18 -7.22 -15.48
N LYS A 376 -4.69 -7.37 -16.71
CA LYS A 376 -3.90 -7.93 -17.82
C LYS A 376 -2.67 -7.08 -18.15
N GLY A 377 -2.74 -5.76 -18.04
CA GLY A 377 -1.59 -4.87 -18.20
C GLY A 377 -0.52 -5.11 -17.14
N ARG A 378 -0.93 -5.39 -15.88
CA ARG A 378 0.00 -5.68 -14.77
C ARG A 378 0.66 -7.06 -14.85
N TYR A 379 -0.01 -8.05 -15.45
CA TYR A 379 0.50 -9.44 -15.56
C TYR A 379 1.24 -9.74 -16.87
N ARG A 380 1.22 -8.83 -17.87
CA ARG A 380 1.94 -9.02 -19.14
C ARG A 380 3.44 -8.75 -19.07
N THR A 381 3.93 -8.25 -17.97
CA THR A 381 5.36 -7.97 -17.73
C THR A 381 6.11 -9.16 -17.10
N ASP A 382 5.44 -10.30 -16.86
CA ASP A 382 6.02 -11.50 -16.24
C ASP A 382 6.12 -12.69 -17.23
N GLY A 383 6.29 -12.42 -18.52
CA GLY A 383 6.55 -13.44 -19.57
C GLY A 383 7.95 -13.35 -20.13
#